data_6aa22607ca69ed9cf178113704d8f61f
#
_entry.id   6aa22607ca69ed9cf178113704d8f61f
#
_cell.length_a   1.000
_cell.length_b   1.000
_cell.length_c   1.000
_cell.angle_alpha   90.00
_cell.angle_beta   90.00
_cell.angle_gamma   90.00
#
_symmetry.space_group_name_H-M   'P 1'
#
loop_
_entity.id
_entity.type
_entity.pdbx_description
1 polymer ?
#
loop_
_entity_poly.entity_id
_entity_poly.type
_entity_poly.pdbx_seq_one_letter_code
_entity_poly.pdbx_strand_id
1 'polypeptide(L)'
;MTQRGFIEDSQAFLNKFSIAPVGKRSFSPWTFTPGISDTSLYSKDAFNMETSNRHVCIIPQIESVKGIENVEAIAAVPEVSALMFGPGDFSADAGLELKLGGEPDPRFLDAMGKFVGAAKKYGKPLFG
;
A
#
# COMPACT_ATOMS: atom_id res chain seq x y z
N MET A 1 18.58 -7.79 -4.46
CA MET A 1 17.70 -8.17 -3.34
C MET A 1 17.18 -9.57 -3.62
N THR A 2 17.36 -10.53 -2.73
CA THR A 2 16.87 -11.90 -2.94
C THR A 2 15.37 -11.95 -2.69
N GLN A 3 14.63 -12.84 -3.38
CA GLN A 3 13.19 -13.05 -3.15
C GLN A 3 12.85 -13.26 -1.65
N ARG A 4 13.77 -13.85 -0.90
CA ARG A 4 13.61 -14.08 0.54
C ARG A 4 13.54 -12.77 1.35
N GLY A 5 14.41 -11.80 1.09
CA GLY A 5 14.37 -10.49 1.77
C GLY A 5 13.10 -9.69 1.47
N PHE A 6 12.54 -9.84 0.27
CA PHE A 6 11.29 -9.20 -0.10
C PHE A 6 10.08 -9.80 0.63
N ILE A 7 10.02 -11.13 0.79
CA ILE A 7 8.95 -11.82 1.54
C ILE A 7 8.97 -11.40 3.01
N GLU A 8 10.15 -11.27 3.61
CA GLU A 8 10.32 -10.78 4.98
C GLU A 8 9.86 -9.33 5.14
N ASP A 9 10.17 -8.45 4.19
CA ASP A 9 9.70 -7.05 4.17
C ASP A 9 8.18 -6.96 4.00
N SER A 10 7.59 -7.79 3.14
CA SER A 10 6.13 -7.84 2.93
C SER A 10 5.40 -8.33 4.18
N GLN A 11 5.93 -9.35 4.88
CA GLN A 11 5.36 -9.83 6.13
C GLN A 11 5.50 -8.79 7.24
N ALA A 12 6.62 -8.06 7.29
CA ALA A 12 6.81 -6.95 8.22
C ALA A 12 5.79 -5.83 7.99
N PHE A 13 5.46 -5.55 6.73
CA PHE A 13 4.42 -4.61 6.35
C PHE A 13 3.03 -5.10 6.82
N LEU A 14 2.65 -6.33 6.48
CA LEU A 14 1.36 -6.90 6.89
C LEU A 14 1.20 -6.94 8.41
N ASN A 15 2.29 -7.23 9.14
CA ASN A 15 2.29 -7.24 10.60
C ASN A 15 1.91 -5.90 11.23
N LYS A 16 2.13 -4.78 10.53
CA LYS A 16 1.76 -3.44 11.02
C LYS A 16 0.29 -3.09 10.77
N PHE A 17 -0.28 -3.56 9.68
CA PHE A 17 -1.59 -3.10 9.21
C PHE A 17 -2.71 -4.12 9.45
N SER A 18 -2.39 -5.41 9.53
CA SER A 18 -3.37 -6.47 9.67
C SER A 18 -3.33 -7.11 11.05
N ILE A 19 -4.50 -7.57 11.52
CA ILE A 19 -4.68 -8.28 12.77
C ILE A 19 -4.40 -9.78 12.54
N ALA A 20 -4.12 -10.54 13.60
CA ALA A 20 -3.97 -11.99 13.50
C ALA A 20 -5.19 -12.67 12.82
N PRO A 21 -5.02 -13.74 12.03
CA PRO A 21 -3.76 -14.44 11.75
C PRO A 21 -2.93 -13.82 10.61
N VAL A 22 -3.47 -12.83 9.85
CA VAL A 22 -2.82 -12.22 8.68
C VAL A 22 -1.60 -11.39 9.07
N GLY A 23 -1.68 -10.65 10.16
CA GLY A 23 -0.61 -9.79 10.67
C GLY A 23 -0.49 -9.83 12.18
N LYS A 24 0.20 -8.84 12.75
CA LYS A 24 0.47 -8.72 14.19
C LYS A 24 0.02 -7.38 14.78
N ARG A 25 -0.80 -6.61 14.06
CA ARG A 25 -1.39 -5.39 14.62
C ARG A 25 -2.22 -5.75 15.85
N SER A 26 -2.15 -4.96 16.90
CA SER A 26 -2.98 -5.19 18.07
C SER A 26 -4.45 -5.07 17.71
N PHE A 27 -5.26 -5.96 18.26
CA PHE A 27 -6.70 -5.93 18.15
C PHE A 27 -7.28 -5.38 19.46
N SER A 28 -7.85 -4.19 19.39
CA SER A 28 -8.53 -3.57 20.53
C SER A 28 -9.96 -3.21 20.12
N PRO A 29 -10.90 -4.15 20.25
CA PRO A 29 -12.30 -3.89 19.90
C PRO A 29 -13.00 -2.97 20.92
N TRP A 30 -12.37 -2.75 22.07
CA TRP A 30 -12.90 -1.94 23.15
C TRP A 30 -12.50 -0.48 22.96
N THR A 31 -13.45 0.33 22.58
CA THR A 31 -13.33 1.79 22.63
C THR A 31 -14.38 2.33 23.60
N PHE A 32 -14.06 3.44 24.27
CA PHE A 32 -15.02 4.12 25.14
C PHE A 32 -16.14 4.81 24.35
N THR A 33 -16.01 4.89 23.02
CA THR A 33 -17.00 5.50 22.14
C THR A 33 -17.51 4.45 21.15
N PRO A 34 -18.75 3.99 21.29
CA PRO A 34 -19.34 3.05 20.33
C PRO A 34 -19.28 3.60 18.90
N GLY A 35 -18.91 2.74 17.94
CA GLY A 35 -18.83 3.08 16.52
C GLY A 35 -17.51 3.67 16.05
N ILE A 36 -16.51 3.86 16.93
CA ILE A 36 -15.16 4.31 16.57
C ILE A 36 -14.15 3.15 16.60
N SER A 37 -14.56 1.96 16.93
CA SER A 37 -13.69 0.79 16.95
C SER A 37 -13.61 0.11 15.57
N ASP A 38 -12.70 -0.84 15.43
CA ASP A 38 -12.58 -1.74 14.27
C ASP A 38 -13.80 -2.68 14.13
N THR A 39 -14.95 -2.26 14.61
CA THR A 39 -16.20 -3.03 14.55
C THR A 39 -17.02 -2.62 13.34
N SER A 40 -17.66 -3.59 12.72
CA SER A 40 -18.64 -3.33 11.70
C SER A 40 -19.84 -2.57 12.26
N LEU A 41 -20.46 -1.73 11.44
CA LEU A 41 -21.76 -1.13 11.71
C LEU A 41 -22.89 -2.18 11.82
N TYR A 42 -22.63 -3.41 11.35
CA TYR A 42 -23.56 -4.52 11.42
C TYR A 42 -23.28 -5.36 12.68
N SER A 43 -24.27 -5.46 13.55
CA SER A 43 -24.16 -6.16 14.84
C SER A 43 -23.68 -7.61 14.76
N LYS A 44 -23.92 -8.28 13.62
CA LYS A 44 -23.47 -9.67 13.37
C LYS A 44 -21.97 -9.80 13.17
N ASP A 45 -21.30 -8.72 12.78
CA ASP A 45 -19.89 -8.69 12.43
C ASP A 45 -19.05 -8.00 13.50
N ALA A 46 -19.68 -7.49 14.56
CA ALA A 46 -19.00 -6.77 15.62
C ALA A 46 -17.95 -7.65 16.32
N PHE A 47 -16.78 -7.08 16.61
CA PHE A 47 -15.71 -7.68 17.40
C PHE A 47 -15.06 -8.94 16.81
N ASN A 48 -15.14 -9.12 15.49
CA ASN A 48 -14.57 -10.26 14.80
C ASN A 48 -13.27 -9.86 14.08
N MET A 49 -12.15 -10.57 14.36
CA MET A 49 -10.85 -10.27 13.74
C MET A 49 -10.86 -10.45 12.22
N GLU A 50 -11.56 -11.45 11.72
CA GLU A 50 -11.68 -11.70 10.28
C GLU A 50 -12.41 -10.54 9.59
N THR A 51 -13.52 -10.10 10.18
CA THR A 51 -14.29 -8.96 9.69
C THR A 51 -13.47 -7.66 9.74
N SER A 52 -12.74 -7.43 10.84
CA SER A 52 -11.85 -6.27 10.96
C SER A 52 -10.78 -6.26 9.86
N ASN A 53 -10.16 -7.40 9.55
CA ASN A 53 -9.18 -7.50 8.48
C ASN A 53 -9.80 -7.25 7.08
N ARG A 54 -11.05 -7.66 6.86
CA ARG A 54 -11.76 -7.36 5.60
C ARG A 54 -12.08 -5.88 5.41
N HIS A 55 -12.18 -5.12 6.52
CA HIS A 55 -12.44 -3.68 6.49
C HIS A 55 -11.16 -2.84 6.38
N VAL A 56 -9.99 -3.45 6.42
CA VAL A 56 -8.72 -2.75 6.21
C VAL A 56 -8.45 -2.61 4.71
N CYS A 57 -8.28 -1.38 4.24
CA CYS A 57 -7.82 -1.07 2.90
C CYS A 57 -6.36 -0.63 2.96
N ILE A 58 -5.47 -1.40 2.32
CA ILE A 58 -4.04 -1.12 2.30
C ILE A 58 -3.68 -0.51 0.95
N ILE A 59 -3.28 0.76 0.98
CA ILE A 59 -2.90 1.54 -0.22
C ILE A 59 -1.48 2.08 0.00
N PRO A 60 -0.44 1.32 -0.38
CA PRO A 60 0.93 1.82 -0.29
C PRO A 60 1.15 2.98 -1.25
N GLN A 61 1.79 4.04 -0.76
CA GLN A 61 2.25 5.15 -1.57
C GLN A 61 3.67 4.86 -2.08
N ILE A 62 3.81 4.85 -3.39
CA ILE A 62 5.07 4.63 -4.09
C ILE A 62 5.65 6.00 -4.46
N GLU A 63 6.69 6.41 -3.73
CA GLU A 63 7.20 7.78 -3.76
C GLU A 63 8.73 7.87 -3.72
N SER A 64 9.40 6.77 -4.06
CA SER A 64 10.87 6.71 -4.12
C SER A 64 11.35 5.84 -5.27
N VAL A 65 12.60 6.03 -5.68
CA VAL A 65 13.26 5.19 -6.68
C VAL A 65 13.24 3.72 -6.25
N LYS A 66 13.57 3.46 -4.99
CA LYS A 66 13.49 2.10 -4.42
C LYS A 66 12.06 1.54 -4.43
N GLY A 67 11.07 2.38 -4.20
CA GLY A 67 9.65 2.01 -4.28
C GLY A 67 9.29 1.55 -5.69
N ILE A 68 9.70 2.29 -6.71
CA ILE A 68 9.50 1.94 -8.12
C ILE A 68 10.25 0.66 -8.52
N GLU A 69 11.46 0.45 -8.04
CA GLU A 69 12.21 -0.80 -8.29
C GLU A 69 11.48 -2.04 -7.72
N ASN A 70 10.71 -1.87 -6.67
CA ASN A 70 9.97 -2.95 -5.99
C ASN A 70 8.46 -2.93 -6.25
N VAL A 71 7.95 -2.02 -7.08
CA VAL A 71 6.51 -1.79 -7.26
C VAL A 71 5.76 -3.04 -7.71
N GLU A 72 6.35 -3.85 -8.57
CA GLU A 72 5.75 -5.11 -9.04
C GLU A 72 5.58 -6.10 -7.89
N ALA A 73 6.57 -6.21 -7.05
CA ALA A 73 6.54 -7.10 -5.90
C ALA A 73 5.57 -6.60 -4.81
N ILE A 74 5.45 -5.28 -4.63
CA ILE A 74 4.42 -4.66 -3.76
C ILE A 74 3.02 -4.94 -4.31
N ALA A 75 2.82 -4.75 -5.61
CA ALA A 75 1.53 -4.99 -6.26
C ALA A 75 1.09 -6.47 -6.19
N ALA A 76 2.06 -7.40 -6.16
CA ALA A 76 1.80 -8.84 -6.06
C ALA A 76 1.26 -9.27 -4.68
N VAL A 77 1.37 -8.44 -3.64
CA VAL A 77 0.85 -8.76 -2.29
C VAL A 77 -0.69 -8.78 -2.35
N PRO A 78 -1.34 -9.90 -1.99
CA PRO A 78 -2.80 -10.04 -2.10
C PRO A 78 -3.56 -8.99 -1.29
N GLU A 79 -3.07 -8.65 -0.11
CA GLU A 79 -3.70 -7.72 0.83
C GLU A 79 -3.59 -6.25 0.41
N VAL A 80 -2.72 -5.93 -0.55
CA VAL A 80 -2.67 -4.59 -1.14
C VAL A 80 -3.93 -4.37 -1.96
N SER A 81 -4.72 -3.39 -1.54
CA SER A 81 -6.03 -3.09 -2.14
C SER A 81 -5.91 -2.21 -3.38
N ALA A 82 -4.94 -1.30 -3.38
CA ALA A 82 -4.67 -0.36 -4.47
C ALA A 82 -3.25 0.17 -4.35
N LEU A 83 -2.78 0.91 -5.35
CA LEU A 83 -1.49 1.59 -5.33
C LEU A 83 -1.69 3.10 -5.48
N MET A 84 -0.90 3.88 -4.76
CA MET A 84 -0.85 5.34 -4.88
C MET A 84 0.54 5.77 -5.34
N PHE A 85 0.61 6.71 -6.28
CA PHE A 85 1.88 7.31 -6.68
C PHE A 85 2.06 8.67 -6.03
N GLY A 86 3.25 8.92 -5.46
CA GLY A 86 3.65 10.20 -4.88
C GLY A 86 4.61 10.95 -5.81
N PRO A 87 4.12 11.73 -6.80
CA PRO A 87 4.98 12.31 -7.84
C PRO A 87 5.98 13.33 -7.30
N GLY A 88 5.58 14.09 -6.29
CA GLY A 88 6.44 15.11 -5.67
C GLY A 88 7.63 14.48 -4.94
N ASP A 89 7.35 13.57 -4.03
CA ASP A 89 8.38 12.90 -3.23
C ASP A 89 9.26 11.99 -4.09
N PHE A 90 8.66 11.29 -5.09
CA PHE A 90 9.44 10.55 -6.07
C PHE A 90 10.42 11.44 -6.83
N SER A 91 9.97 12.61 -7.29
CA SER A 91 10.85 13.54 -8.02
C SER A 91 12.00 14.03 -7.14
N ALA A 92 11.72 14.33 -5.87
CA ALA A 92 12.74 14.74 -4.91
C ALA A 92 13.75 13.60 -4.64
N ASP A 93 13.29 12.37 -4.41
CA ASP A 93 14.14 11.20 -4.18
C ASP A 93 15.00 10.85 -5.41
N ALA A 94 14.44 11.00 -6.61
CA ALA A 94 15.12 10.75 -7.88
C ALA A 94 16.04 11.93 -8.32
N GLY A 95 16.10 13.03 -7.58
CA GLY A 95 16.84 14.23 -7.94
C GLY A 95 16.32 14.90 -9.21
N LEU A 96 14.99 14.84 -9.43
CA LEU A 96 14.33 15.50 -10.56
C LEU A 96 13.86 16.89 -10.17
N GLU A 97 13.91 17.82 -11.12
CA GLU A 97 13.31 19.12 -10.94
C GLU A 97 11.79 19.04 -11.02
N LEU A 98 11.10 19.55 -9.98
CA LEU A 98 9.64 19.68 -9.99
C LEU A 98 9.26 20.86 -10.90
N LYS A 99 8.82 20.54 -12.13
CA LYS A 99 8.33 21.53 -13.09
C LYS A 99 6.81 21.52 -13.12
N LEU A 100 6.21 22.66 -12.84
CA LEU A 100 4.78 22.88 -13.07
C LEU A 100 4.60 23.25 -14.57
N GLY A 101 4.52 22.25 -15.43
CA GLY A 101 4.38 22.37 -16.87
C GLY A 101 5.67 22.06 -17.65
N GLY A 102 5.53 21.81 -18.94
CA GLY A 102 6.60 21.37 -19.83
C GLY A 102 6.64 19.85 -19.99
N GLU A 103 7.64 19.36 -20.72
CA GLU A 103 7.81 17.92 -20.92
C GLU A 103 8.34 17.26 -19.64
N PRO A 104 7.73 16.15 -19.19
CA PRO A 104 8.22 15.38 -18.05
C PRO A 104 9.60 14.79 -18.31
N ASP A 105 10.43 14.70 -17.26
CA ASP A 105 11.71 14.00 -17.34
C ASP A 105 11.50 12.54 -17.78
N PRO A 106 12.31 12.00 -18.72
CA PRO A 106 12.20 10.62 -19.17
C PRO A 106 12.24 9.59 -18.04
N ARG A 107 12.99 9.85 -16.95
CA ARG A 107 13.05 8.98 -15.76
C ARG A 107 11.72 8.94 -15.01
N PHE A 108 11.02 10.08 -14.98
CA PHE A 108 9.66 10.14 -14.41
C PHE A 108 8.68 9.31 -15.24
N LEU A 109 8.75 9.42 -16.57
CA LEU A 109 7.89 8.65 -17.47
C LEU A 109 8.17 7.14 -17.37
N ASP A 110 9.43 6.73 -17.25
CA ASP A 110 9.81 5.32 -17.03
C ASP A 110 9.23 4.80 -15.70
N ALA A 111 9.36 5.59 -14.62
CA ALA A 111 8.79 5.24 -13.32
C ALA A 111 7.28 5.08 -13.37
N MET A 112 6.57 6.01 -14.03
CA MET A 112 5.13 5.93 -14.26
C MET A 112 4.74 4.69 -15.09
N GLY A 113 5.53 4.37 -16.11
CA GLY A 113 5.35 3.17 -16.91
C GLY A 113 5.44 1.88 -16.07
N LYS A 114 6.44 1.78 -15.22
CA LYS A 114 6.63 0.65 -14.28
C LYS A 114 5.48 0.56 -13.28
N PHE A 115 5.09 1.70 -12.68
CA PHE A 115 3.98 1.78 -11.72
C PHE A 115 2.66 1.31 -12.33
N VAL A 116 2.28 1.86 -13.49
CA VAL A 116 1.04 1.48 -14.20
C VAL A 116 1.11 0.03 -14.69
N GLY A 117 2.26 -0.41 -15.19
CA GLY A 117 2.49 -1.80 -15.62
C GLY A 117 2.26 -2.80 -14.50
N ALA A 118 2.84 -2.54 -13.32
CA ALA A 118 2.67 -3.38 -12.13
C ALA A 118 1.21 -3.44 -11.70
N ALA A 119 0.54 -2.30 -11.62
CA ALA A 119 -0.85 -2.23 -11.23
C ALA A 119 -1.77 -3.02 -12.18
N LYS A 120 -1.59 -2.85 -13.50
CA LYS A 120 -2.35 -3.60 -14.52
C LYS A 120 -2.11 -5.10 -14.42
N LYS A 121 -0.86 -5.53 -14.23
CA LYS A 121 -0.47 -6.94 -14.13
C LYS A 121 -1.19 -7.64 -12.98
N TYR A 122 -1.37 -6.96 -11.85
CA TYR A 122 -1.97 -7.52 -10.64
C TYR A 122 -3.41 -7.04 -10.38
N GLY A 123 -4.02 -6.33 -11.32
CA GLY A 123 -5.40 -5.86 -11.23
C GLY A 123 -5.64 -4.88 -10.09
N LYS A 124 -4.62 -4.07 -9.72
CA LYS A 124 -4.74 -3.11 -8.61
C LYS A 124 -5.24 -1.76 -9.12
N PRO A 125 -6.26 -1.15 -8.48
CA PRO A 125 -6.65 0.24 -8.74
C PRO A 125 -5.47 1.20 -8.49
N LEU A 126 -5.48 2.34 -9.20
CA LEU A 126 -4.46 3.38 -9.12
C LEU A 126 -5.02 4.68 -8.58
N PHE A 127 -4.19 5.38 -7.79
CA PHE A 127 -4.39 6.75 -7.33
C PHE A 127 -3.11 7.57 -7.56
N GLY A 128 -3.26 8.87 -7.85
CA GLY A 128 -2.17 9.82 -8.05
C GLY A 128 -2.50 10.89 -9.03
#